data_6a29ca69b53921ff8a7c2b5625922c9f
#
_entry.id   6a29ca69b53921ff8a7c2b5625922c9f
#
_cell.length_a   1.000
_cell.length_b   1.000
_cell.length_c   1.000
_cell.angle_alpha   90.00
_cell.angle_beta   90.00
_cell.angle_gamma   90.00
#
_symmetry.space_group_name_H-M   'P 1'
#
loop_
_entity.id
_entity.type
_entity.pdbx_description
1 polymer ?
#
loop_
_entity_poly.entity_id
_entity_poly.type
_entity_poly.pdbx_seq_one_letter_code
_entity_poly.pdbx_strand_id
1 'polypeptide(L)'
;MLNTIVACLALNIYFEARDQPIDGQVAVTQVVINRVNDPRFSDNHCEVIKEGPVRNGLPIIGRCQFSWYCDGLKDVPKDQDAYRWAIMIATRVLDEGYEDFVDGSTHYHADHVSPAWSTEKTRVVKIGDHIFYRWEKKESKMIYREKNSEVMNRK
;
A
#
# COMPACT_ATOMS: atom_id res chain seq x y z
N MET A 1 -16.59 -14.59 -13.84
CA MET A 1 -16.88 -13.30 -13.19
C MET A 1 -15.68 -12.92 -12.28
N LEU A 2 -15.20 -11.69 -12.36
CA LEU A 2 -14.06 -11.25 -11.56
C LEU A 2 -14.46 -11.13 -10.09
N ASN A 3 -13.64 -11.69 -9.16
CA ASN A 3 -13.83 -11.56 -7.73
C ASN A 3 -13.73 -10.07 -7.34
N THR A 4 -14.61 -9.60 -6.46
CA THR A 4 -14.67 -8.19 -6.03
C THR A 4 -13.36 -7.71 -5.40
N ILE A 5 -12.70 -8.54 -4.58
CA ILE A 5 -11.42 -8.21 -3.96
C ILE A 5 -10.33 -8.07 -5.03
N VAL A 6 -10.26 -9.02 -5.96
CA VAL A 6 -9.32 -8.96 -7.09
C VAL A 6 -9.56 -7.69 -7.92
N ALA A 7 -10.82 -7.36 -8.19
CA ALA A 7 -11.16 -6.15 -8.94
C ALA A 7 -10.66 -4.87 -8.25
N CYS A 8 -10.88 -4.74 -6.94
CA CYS A 8 -10.39 -3.59 -6.17
C CYS A 8 -8.86 -3.53 -6.18
N LEU A 9 -8.19 -4.64 -5.94
CA LEU A 9 -6.73 -4.70 -5.95
C LEU A 9 -6.16 -4.39 -7.33
N ALA A 10 -6.76 -4.92 -8.39
CA ALA A 10 -6.32 -4.68 -9.76
C ALA A 10 -6.46 -3.21 -10.16
N LEU A 11 -7.55 -2.55 -9.79
CA LEU A 11 -7.72 -1.12 -10.02
C LEU A 11 -6.65 -0.32 -9.28
N ASN A 12 -6.36 -0.69 -8.03
CA ASN A 12 -5.33 -0.01 -7.27
C ASN A 12 -3.94 -0.18 -7.89
N ILE A 13 -3.57 -1.39 -8.30
CA ILE A 13 -2.33 -1.66 -9.04
C ILE A 13 -2.27 -0.81 -10.31
N TYR A 14 -3.35 -0.81 -11.08
CA TYR A 14 -3.40 -0.08 -12.34
C TYR A 14 -3.14 1.43 -12.15
N PHE A 15 -3.89 2.07 -11.26
CA PHE A 15 -3.78 3.52 -11.07
C PHE A 15 -2.55 3.95 -10.28
N GLU A 16 -2.05 3.11 -9.39
CA GLU A 16 -0.90 3.43 -8.53
C GLU A 16 0.45 3.02 -9.14
N ALA A 17 0.49 1.94 -9.91
CA ALA A 17 1.75 1.26 -10.20
C ALA A 17 1.85 0.60 -11.58
N ARG A 18 0.97 0.89 -12.55
CA ARG A 18 1.03 0.21 -13.86
C ARG A 18 2.34 0.42 -14.61
N ASP A 19 3.03 1.51 -14.36
CA ASP A 19 4.31 1.86 -14.96
C ASP A 19 5.53 1.37 -14.14
N GLN A 20 5.27 0.72 -13.01
CA GLN A 20 6.30 0.18 -12.14
C GLN A 20 6.71 -1.24 -12.54
N PRO A 21 7.90 -1.71 -12.14
CA PRO A 21 8.27 -3.11 -12.31
C PRO A 21 7.30 -4.03 -11.58
N ILE A 22 7.27 -5.31 -11.96
CA ILE A 22 6.37 -6.32 -11.35
C ILE A 22 6.52 -6.34 -9.82
N ASP A 23 7.74 -6.30 -9.30
CA ASP A 23 8.00 -6.26 -7.86
C ASP A 23 7.33 -5.05 -7.19
N GLY A 24 7.32 -3.90 -7.85
CA GLY A 24 6.64 -2.70 -7.37
C GLY A 24 5.13 -2.85 -7.37
N GLN A 25 4.56 -3.52 -8.36
CA GLN A 25 3.13 -3.80 -8.42
C GLN A 25 2.70 -4.80 -7.34
N VAL A 26 3.51 -5.83 -7.09
CA VAL A 26 3.32 -6.75 -5.96
C VAL A 26 3.41 -6.00 -4.64
N ALA A 27 4.40 -5.14 -4.49
CA ALA A 27 4.64 -4.37 -3.26
C ALA A 27 3.45 -3.48 -2.87
N VAL A 28 2.86 -2.74 -3.82
CA VAL A 28 1.68 -1.90 -3.51
C VAL A 28 0.47 -2.75 -3.13
N THR A 29 0.35 -3.95 -3.69
CA THR A 29 -0.70 -4.92 -3.31
C THR A 29 -0.47 -5.42 -1.88
N GLN A 30 0.76 -5.74 -1.53
CA GLN A 30 1.12 -6.19 -0.18
C GLN A 30 0.84 -5.13 0.88
N VAL A 31 1.01 -3.85 0.57
CA VAL A 31 0.64 -2.75 1.46
C VAL A 31 -0.86 -2.79 1.80
N VAL A 32 -1.71 -3.00 0.81
CA VAL A 32 -3.16 -3.13 1.04
C VAL A 32 -3.46 -4.34 1.94
N ILE A 33 -2.86 -5.48 1.66
CA ILE A 33 -3.04 -6.69 2.46
C ILE A 33 -2.54 -6.49 3.90
N ASN A 34 -1.39 -5.84 4.07
CA ASN A 34 -0.86 -5.53 5.41
C ASN A 34 -1.81 -4.62 6.19
N ARG A 35 -2.44 -3.64 5.53
CA ARG A 35 -3.47 -2.81 6.16
C ARG A 35 -4.69 -3.61 6.59
N VAL A 36 -5.19 -4.49 5.73
CA VAL A 36 -6.32 -5.38 6.06
C VAL A 36 -6.03 -6.22 7.30
N ASN A 37 -4.79 -6.67 7.47
CA ASN A 37 -4.35 -7.46 8.62
C ASN A 37 -3.95 -6.63 9.85
N ASP A 38 -3.99 -5.32 9.76
CA ASP A 38 -3.65 -4.39 10.84
C ASP A 38 -4.92 -3.81 11.45
N PRO A 39 -5.14 -3.95 12.78
CA PRO A 39 -6.37 -3.50 13.42
C PRO A 39 -6.60 -1.99 13.36
N ARG A 40 -5.60 -1.21 12.94
CA ARG A 40 -5.74 0.24 12.75
C ARG A 40 -6.43 0.63 11.45
N PHE A 41 -6.68 -0.33 10.55
CA PHE A 41 -7.35 -0.15 9.26
C PHE A 41 -8.58 -1.03 9.17
N SER A 42 -9.39 -0.84 8.11
CA SER A 42 -10.49 -1.74 7.80
C SER A 42 -9.98 -3.16 7.52
N ASP A 43 -10.76 -4.16 7.84
CA ASP A 43 -10.49 -5.56 7.52
C ASP A 43 -11.00 -5.97 6.12
N ASN A 44 -11.47 -5.01 5.33
CA ASN A 44 -11.98 -5.21 3.98
C ASN A 44 -11.06 -4.53 2.96
N HIS A 45 -10.58 -5.28 1.97
CA HIS A 45 -9.64 -4.80 0.96
C HIS A 45 -10.17 -3.59 0.18
N CYS A 46 -11.43 -3.66 -0.29
CA CYS A 46 -12.02 -2.57 -1.05
C CYS A 46 -12.20 -1.30 -0.20
N GLU A 47 -12.56 -1.45 1.07
CA GLU A 47 -12.67 -0.32 2.01
C GLU A 47 -11.31 0.32 2.30
N VAL A 48 -10.26 -0.48 2.47
CA VAL A 48 -8.88 0.04 2.61
C VAL A 48 -8.50 0.90 1.40
N ILE A 49 -8.80 0.44 0.20
CA ILE A 49 -8.48 1.16 -1.04
C ILE A 49 -9.28 2.46 -1.16
N LYS A 50 -10.52 2.48 -0.68
CA LYS A 50 -11.42 3.63 -0.74
C LYS A 50 -11.31 4.58 0.46
N GLU A 51 -10.36 4.33 1.35
CA GLU A 51 -10.23 5.06 2.62
C GLU A 51 -9.97 6.56 2.39
N GLY A 52 -10.69 7.38 3.15
CA GLY A 52 -10.55 8.82 3.12
C GLY A 52 -11.72 9.51 3.83
N PRO A 53 -11.58 10.81 4.12
CA PRO A 53 -12.66 11.56 4.75
C PRO A 53 -13.85 11.70 3.81
N VAL A 54 -15.05 11.72 4.39
CA VAL A 54 -16.31 11.88 3.66
C VAL A 54 -17.06 13.14 4.15
N ARG A 55 -17.85 13.71 3.24
CA ARG A 55 -18.77 14.81 3.53
C ARG A 55 -20.11 14.48 2.88
N ASN A 56 -21.20 14.49 3.67
CA ASN A 56 -22.52 14.12 3.21
C ASN A 56 -22.56 12.72 2.55
N GLY A 57 -21.78 11.76 3.08
CA GLY A 57 -21.72 10.40 2.56
C GLY A 57 -20.86 10.21 1.32
N LEU A 58 -20.23 11.27 0.79
CA LEU A 58 -19.39 11.21 -0.40
C LEU A 58 -17.91 11.48 -0.06
N PRO A 59 -16.97 10.83 -0.75
CA PRO A 59 -15.55 11.12 -0.60
C PRO A 59 -15.24 12.60 -0.90
N ILE A 60 -14.36 13.20 -0.11
CA ILE A 60 -13.87 14.55 -0.38
C ILE A 60 -12.83 14.47 -1.49
N ILE A 61 -13.07 15.17 -2.59
CA ILE A 61 -12.18 15.17 -3.76
C ILE A 61 -10.74 15.55 -3.35
N GLY A 62 -9.78 14.74 -3.78
CA GLY A 62 -8.37 14.95 -3.52
C GLY A 62 -7.88 14.58 -2.12
N ARG A 63 -8.74 13.99 -1.29
CA ARG A 63 -8.44 13.66 0.11
C ARG A 63 -8.33 12.19 0.43
N CYS A 64 -8.53 11.31 -0.56
CA CYS A 64 -8.44 9.87 -0.34
C CYS A 64 -7.00 9.41 -0.15
N GLN A 65 -6.81 8.36 0.62
CA GLN A 65 -5.52 7.73 0.84
C GLN A 65 -4.86 7.30 -0.47
N PHE A 66 -5.64 6.66 -1.34
CA PHE A 66 -5.27 6.40 -2.74
C PHE A 66 -5.94 7.46 -3.61
N SER A 67 -5.16 8.40 -4.11
CA SER A 67 -5.66 9.62 -4.75
C SER A 67 -6.55 9.37 -5.96
N TRP A 68 -6.30 8.30 -6.71
CA TRP A 68 -7.07 7.98 -7.92
C TRP A 68 -8.55 7.76 -7.63
N TYR A 69 -8.88 7.24 -6.44
CA TYR A 69 -10.27 6.91 -6.08
C TYR A 69 -11.17 8.15 -6.00
N CYS A 70 -10.63 9.28 -5.57
CA CYS A 70 -11.42 10.50 -5.43
C CYS A 70 -10.76 11.74 -6.07
N ASP A 71 -10.12 11.54 -7.22
CA ASP A 71 -9.51 12.63 -7.99
C ASP A 71 -10.51 13.38 -8.89
N GLY A 72 -11.77 12.96 -8.91
CA GLY A 72 -12.81 13.53 -9.75
C GLY A 72 -12.83 12.98 -11.18
N LEU A 73 -11.94 12.05 -11.51
CA LEU A 73 -11.88 11.40 -12.82
C LEU A 73 -12.59 10.05 -12.77
N LYS A 74 -12.93 9.50 -13.92
CA LYS A 74 -13.53 8.16 -14.02
C LYS A 74 -12.46 7.09 -13.76
N ASP A 75 -12.80 6.13 -12.91
CA ASP A 75 -11.92 5.02 -12.53
C ASP A 75 -12.02 3.86 -13.53
N VAL A 76 -11.82 4.16 -14.82
CA VAL A 76 -11.89 3.19 -15.91
C VAL A 76 -10.49 2.99 -16.50
N PRO A 77 -9.93 1.78 -16.41
CA PRO A 77 -8.62 1.48 -17.01
C PRO A 77 -8.69 1.59 -18.54
N LYS A 78 -7.94 2.51 -19.11
CA LYS A 78 -7.87 2.73 -20.56
C LYS A 78 -6.91 1.76 -21.24
N ASP A 79 -5.79 1.46 -20.59
CA ASP A 79 -4.82 0.47 -21.06
C ASP A 79 -5.27 -0.92 -20.60
N GLN A 80 -5.90 -1.66 -21.51
CA GLN A 80 -6.45 -2.98 -21.19
C GLN A 80 -5.36 -4.03 -20.94
N ASP A 81 -4.21 -3.92 -21.57
CA ASP A 81 -3.08 -4.84 -21.34
C ASP A 81 -2.50 -4.64 -19.92
N ALA A 82 -2.28 -3.40 -19.53
CA ALA A 82 -1.84 -3.09 -18.17
C ALA A 82 -2.86 -3.54 -17.12
N TYR A 83 -4.15 -3.43 -17.42
CA TYR A 83 -5.21 -3.87 -16.51
C TYR A 83 -5.26 -5.40 -16.38
N ARG A 84 -5.08 -6.13 -17.48
CA ARG A 84 -4.98 -7.60 -17.42
C ARG A 84 -3.79 -8.06 -16.58
N TRP A 85 -2.64 -7.41 -16.69
CA TRP A 85 -1.48 -7.65 -15.84
C TRP A 85 -1.80 -7.39 -14.37
N ALA A 86 -2.47 -6.29 -14.07
CA ALA A 86 -2.90 -5.96 -12.71
C ALA A 86 -3.83 -7.04 -12.13
N ILE A 87 -4.79 -7.53 -12.90
CA ILE A 87 -5.68 -8.62 -12.49
C ILE A 87 -4.87 -9.90 -12.20
N MET A 88 -3.92 -10.25 -13.05
CA MET A 88 -3.08 -11.43 -12.86
C MET A 88 -2.23 -11.32 -11.59
N ILE A 89 -1.62 -10.17 -11.36
CA ILE A 89 -0.80 -9.93 -10.15
C ILE A 89 -1.67 -10.01 -8.89
N ALA A 90 -2.81 -9.32 -8.88
CA ALA A 90 -3.75 -9.35 -7.77
C ALA A 90 -4.20 -10.78 -7.44
N THR A 91 -4.56 -11.56 -8.45
CA THR A 91 -4.97 -12.96 -8.31
C THR A 91 -3.87 -13.81 -7.71
N ARG A 92 -2.66 -13.69 -8.22
CA ARG A 92 -1.51 -14.47 -7.71
C ARG A 92 -1.16 -14.12 -6.27
N VAL A 93 -1.13 -12.84 -5.94
CA VAL A 93 -0.81 -12.41 -4.57
C VAL A 93 -1.83 -12.92 -3.57
N LEU A 94 -3.14 -12.92 -3.93
CA LEU A 94 -4.20 -13.42 -3.06
C LEU A 94 -4.20 -14.95 -2.93
N ASP A 95 -4.09 -15.66 -4.05
CA ASP A 95 -4.33 -17.11 -4.09
C ASP A 95 -3.09 -17.94 -3.79
N GLU A 96 -1.95 -17.53 -4.31
CA GLU A 96 -0.69 -18.28 -4.19
C GLU A 96 0.24 -17.71 -3.14
N GLY A 97 0.00 -16.47 -2.71
CA GLY A 97 0.94 -15.71 -1.92
C GLY A 97 2.14 -15.25 -2.77
N TYR A 98 2.96 -14.44 -2.17
CA TYR A 98 4.19 -13.95 -2.80
C TYR A 98 5.22 -13.71 -1.71
N GLU A 99 6.50 -13.77 -2.07
CA GLU A 99 7.57 -13.34 -1.17
C GLU A 99 7.24 -11.94 -0.62
N ASP A 100 7.44 -11.74 0.68
CA ASP A 100 7.18 -10.44 1.30
C ASP A 100 8.29 -9.45 0.94
N PHE A 101 7.99 -8.56 0.00
CA PHE A 101 8.94 -7.55 -0.47
C PHE A 101 9.00 -6.31 0.42
N VAL A 102 8.03 -6.12 1.28
CA VAL A 102 7.84 -4.85 2.00
C VAL A 102 7.92 -4.97 3.52
N ASP A 103 8.16 -6.16 4.04
CA ASP A 103 8.39 -6.44 5.48
C ASP A 103 7.38 -5.70 6.39
N GLY A 104 6.09 -5.94 6.15
CA GLY A 104 5.02 -5.38 6.96
C GLY A 104 4.69 -3.91 6.70
N SER A 105 5.24 -3.31 5.65
CA SER A 105 4.94 -1.90 5.31
C SER A 105 3.45 -1.68 5.06
N THR A 106 2.94 -0.57 5.58
CA THR A 106 1.55 -0.11 5.43
C THR A 106 1.45 1.23 4.72
N HIS A 107 2.58 1.86 4.41
CA HIS A 107 2.66 3.18 3.78
C HIS A 107 3.72 3.19 2.70
N TYR A 108 3.47 3.98 1.65
CA TYR A 108 4.48 4.31 0.66
C TYR A 108 4.20 5.67 0.04
N HIS A 109 5.21 6.25 -0.58
CA HIS A 109 5.09 7.45 -1.40
C HIS A 109 6.04 7.36 -2.60
N ALA A 110 5.76 8.15 -3.63
CA ALA A 110 6.67 8.31 -4.75
C ALA A 110 7.98 8.99 -4.30
N ASP A 111 9.08 8.59 -4.89
CA ASP A 111 10.43 9.05 -4.49
C ASP A 111 10.68 10.55 -4.69
N HIS A 112 9.86 11.20 -5.54
CA HIS A 112 9.96 12.64 -5.81
C HIS A 112 9.15 13.52 -4.83
N VAL A 113 8.45 12.91 -3.87
CA VAL A 113 7.70 13.64 -2.82
C VAL A 113 8.26 13.30 -1.45
N SER A 114 8.04 14.20 -0.49
CA SER A 114 8.52 14.06 0.90
C SER A 114 7.38 14.39 1.86
N PRO A 115 6.40 13.47 2.06
CA PRO A 115 5.31 13.73 2.98
C PRO A 115 5.80 13.80 4.42
N ALA A 116 5.17 14.66 5.22
CA ALA A 116 5.58 14.90 6.61
C ALA A 116 5.62 13.60 7.43
N TRP A 117 4.67 12.68 7.21
CA TRP A 117 4.61 11.42 7.94
C TRP A 117 5.82 10.49 7.70
N SER A 118 6.59 10.69 6.61
CA SER A 118 7.71 9.81 6.27
C SER A 118 8.84 9.86 7.32
N THR A 119 8.97 10.96 8.04
CA THR A 119 9.95 11.09 9.12
C THR A 119 9.53 10.41 10.42
N GLU A 120 8.24 10.08 10.55
CA GLU A 120 7.66 9.46 11.75
C GLU A 120 7.57 7.94 11.64
N LYS A 121 7.80 7.39 10.45
CA LYS A 121 7.66 5.96 10.16
C LYS A 121 9.02 5.33 9.87
N THR A 122 9.08 4.01 9.96
CA THR A 122 10.31 3.25 9.69
C THR A 122 10.44 2.97 8.20
N ARG A 123 11.45 3.55 7.56
CA ARG A 123 11.76 3.24 6.16
C ARG A 123 12.22 1.79 6.04
N VAL A 124 11.62 1.05 5.11
CA VAL A 124 11.89 -0.37 4.88
C VAL A 124 12.69 -0.59 3.60
N VAL A 125 12.14 -0.17 2.45
CA VAL A 125 12.73 -0.48 1.13
C VAL A 125 12.25 0.52 0.08
N LYS A 126 13.05 0.72 -0.94
CA LYS A 126 12.65 1.38 -2.19
C LYS A 126 12.53 0.33 -3.28
N ILE A 127 11.38 0.28 -3.96
CA ILE A 127 11.13 -0.60 -5.11
C ILE A 127 10.59 0.26 -6.24
N GLY A 128 11.27 0.26 -7.39
CA GLY A 128 10.94 1.19 -8.47
C GLY A 128 10.99 2.63 -7.98
N ASP A 129 9.93 3.38 -8.23
CA ASP A 129 9.82 4.79 -7.84
C ASP A 129 9.12 4.99 -6.49
N HIS A 130 8.85 3.92 -5.75
CA HIS A 130 8.15 3.98 -4.48
C HIS A 130 9.06 3.63 -3.30
N ILE A 131 8.91 4.37 -2.20
CA ILE A 131 9.58 4.12 -0.91
C ILE A 131 8.54 3.66 0.10
N PHE A 132 8.80 2.52 0.74
CA PHE A 132 7.86 1.81 1.62
C PHE A 132 8.25 1.96 3.07
N TYR A 133 7.25 2.07 3.96
CA TYR A 133 7.43 2.34 5.40
C TYR A 133 6.52 1.45 6.24
N ARG A 134 7.05 1.03 7.41
CA ARG A 134 6.23 0.47 8.49
C ARG A 134 5.75 1.56 9.43
N TRP A 135 4.53 1.43 9.86
CA TRP A 135 3.96 2.19 10.97
C TRP A 135 4.09 1.36 12.24
N GLU A 136 5.16 1.58 13.00
CA GLU A 136 5.48 0.78 14.17
C GLU A 136 4.43 0.95 15.26
N LYS A 137 4.07 -0.16 15.93
CA LYS A 137 3.33 -0.12 17.18
C LYS A 137 4.27 0.33 18.29
N LYS A 138 3.74 0.97 19.33
CA LYS A 138 4.56 1.45 20.45
C LYS A 138 5.46 0.35 21.03
N GLU A 139 4.94 -0.86 21.20
CA GLU A 139 5.68 -2.01 21.68
C GLU A 139 6.83 -2.41 20.76
N SER A 140 6.59 -2.45 19.45
CA SER A 140 7.62 -2.79 18.46
C SER A 140 8.75 -1.75 18.44
N LYS A 141 8.44 -0.46 18.60
CA LYS A 141 9.45 0.60 18.73
C LYS A 141 10.30 0.45 19.97
N MET A 142 9.71 0.06 21.08
CA MET A 142 10.45 -0.16 22.34
C MET A 142 11.41 -1.34 22.19
N ILE A 143 10.96 -2.48 21.68
CA ILE A 143 11.79 -3.67 21.46
C ILE A 143 12.95 -3.35 20.51
N TYR A 144 12.71 -2.61 19.45
CA TYR A 144 13.76 -2.20 18.51
C TYR A 144 14.80 -1.27 19.16
N ARG A 145 14.37 -0.33 19.99
CA ARG A 145 15.25 0.57 20.72
C ARG A 145 16.10 -0.20 21.75
N GLU A 146 15.50 -1.15 22.46
CA GLU A 146 16.20 -1.99 23.42
C GLU A 146 17.28 -2.85 22.74
N LYS A 147 16.95 -3.52 21.63
CA LYS A 147 17.90 -4.32 20.85
C LYS A 147 19.06 -3.50 20.33
N ASN A 148 18.79 -2.29 19.82
CA ASN A 148 19.85 -1.41 19.33
C ASN A 148 20.70 -0.85 20.46
N SER A 149 20.11 -0.56 21.61
CA SER A 149 20.83 -0.14 22.82
C SER A 149 21.77 -1.24 23.32
N GLU A 150 21.32 -2.50 23.35
CA GLU A 150 22.14 -3.66 23.72
C GLU A 150 23.31 -3.87 22.74
N VAL A 151 23.08 -3.72 21.44
CA VAL A 151 24.15 -3.83 20.42
C VAL A 151 25.17 -2.70 20.57
N MET A 152 24.75 -1.48 20.87
CA MET A 152 25.66 -0.35 21.09
C MET A 152 26.44 -0.48 22.40
N ASN A 153 25.88 -1.08 23.43
CA ASN A 153 26.55 -1.31 24.71
C ASN A 153 27.53 -2.49 24.67
N ARG A 154 27.47 -3.36 23.66
CA ARG A 154 28.42 -4.48 23.45
C ARG A 154 29.69 -4.10 22.66
N LYS A 155 29.74 -2.90 22.14
CA LYS A 155 30.90 -2.34 21.47
C LYS A 155 31.75 -1.52 22.45
#